data_f84459f014d28e22ced269b7c99e6611
#
_entry.id   f84459f014d28e22ced269b7c99e6611
#
_cell.length_a   1.000
_cell.length_b   1.000
_cell.length_c   1.000
_cell.angle_alpha   90.00
_cell.angle_beta   90.00
_cell.angle_gamma   90.00
#
_symmetry.space_group_name_H-M   'P 1'
#
loop_
_entity.id
_entity.type
_entity.pdbx_description
1 polymer ?
#
loop_
_entity_poly.entity_id
_entity_poly.type
_entity_poly.pdbx_seq_one_letter_code
_entity_poly.pdbx_strand_id
1 'polypeptide(L)'
;MKNYLLLIVPVFFAVACDHGLAPVDEEGEIHANITYVGEWPDKDEFYDLRFVAMRFVPESTTDFLRLEELEISDELETHVDQQRVVIEDVRNGMFFYSGVAWQFSPNIFQDWRVLGLYEDNGNEFTVRGDVVEIDVVVDFDDLPDFPPEDPL
;
A
#
# COMPACT_ATOMS: atom_id res chain seq x y z
N MET A 1 27.33 -63.08 47.93
CA MET A 1 27.34 -62.66 46.52
C MET A 1 26.16 -61.69 46.33
N LYS A 2 26.46 -60.41 46.20
CA LYS A 2 25.46 -59.34 46.12
C LYS A 2 25.30 -58.95 44.63
N ASN A 3 24.15 -59.34 44.04
CA ASN A 3 23.83 -58.95 42.66
C ASN A 3 23.37 -57.51 42.65
N TYR A 4 24.13 -56.62 42.02
CA TYR A 4 23.71 -55.27 41.68
C TYR A 4 22.98 -55.30 40.34
N LEU A 5 21.66 -55.17 40.35
CA LEU A 5 20.86 -54.99 39.19
C LEU A 5 20.99 -53.54 38.71
N LEU A 6 21.76 -53.36 37.63
CA LEU A 6 21.99 -52.05 37.02
C LEU A 6 20.74 -51.67 36.23
N LEU A 7 19.93 -50.76 36.73
CA LEU A 7 18.74 -50.26 36.08
C LEU A 7 19.15 -49.17 35.09
N ILE A 8 19.23 -49.50 33.81
CA ILE A 8 19.46 -48.53 32.72
C ILE A 8 18.14 -47.86 32.39
N VAL A 9 17.98 -46.59 32.81
CA VAL A 9 16.84 -45.75 32.41
C VAL A 9 17.18 -45.17 31.05
N PRO A 10 16.38 -45.47 30.00
CA PRO A 10 16.56 -44.80 28.72
C PRO A 10 16.02 -43.36 28.86
N VAL A 11 16.92 -42.38 28.78
CA VAL A 11 16.53 -40.99 28.63
C VAL A 11 16.06 -40.78 27.21
N PHE A 12 14.75 -40.73 27.01
CA PHE A 12 14.15 -40.28 25.76
C PHE A 12 14.37 -38.76 25.69
N PHE A 13 15.34 -38.35 24.87
CA PHE A 13 15.38 -36.99 24.38
C PHE A 13 14.20 -36.80 23.42
N ALA A 14 13.10 -36.24 23.89
CA ALA A 14 12.08 -35.68 23.03
C ALA A 14 12.70 -34.49 22.30
N VAL A 15 13.20 -34.73 21.09
CA VAL A 15 13.47 -33.65 20.15
C VAL A 15 12.11 -33.09 19.80
N ALA A 16 11.68 -32.06 20.51
CA ALA A 16 10.58 -31.22 20.08
C ALA A 16 11.06 -30.52 18.81
N CYS A 17 10.74 -31.09 17.64
CA CYS A 17 10.74 -30.33 16.43
C CYS A 17 9.66 -29.26 16.60
N ASP A 18 10.10 -28.05 16.82
CA ASP A 18 9.24 -26.87 16.73
C ASP A 18 8.85 -26.71 15.26
N HIS A 19 7.75 -27.37 14.89
CA HIS A 19 7.17 -27.31 13.56
C HIS A 19 6.12 -26.22 13.59
N GLY A 20 6.54 -24.98 13.66
CA GLY A 20 5.49 -23.99 13.62
C GLY A 20 5.95 -22.57 13.90
N LEU A 21 7.01 -22.16 13.28
CA LEU A 21 7.01 -20.78 12.84
C LEU A 21 5.98 -20.74 11.71
N ALA A 22 4.74 -20.35 12.03
CA ALA A 22 3.89 -19.75 11.01
C ALA A 22 4.77 -18.71 10.32
N PRO A 23 4.85 -18.68 8.97
CA PRO A 23 5.53 -17.59 8.31
C PRO A 23 4.92 -16.31 8.91
N VAL A 24 5.74 -15.51 9.57
CA VAL A 24 5.37 -14.14 9.87
C VAL A 24 5.10 -13.60 8.47
N ASP A 25 3.87 -13.17 8.22
CA ASP A 25 3.57 -12.41 7.02
C ASP A 25 4.47 -11.18 7.12
N GLU A 26 5.61 -11.22 6.42
CA GLU A 26 6.53 -10.11 6.39
C GLU A 26 5.78 -8.94 5.79
N GLU A 27 5.62 -7.88 6.57
CA GLU A 27 5.06 -6.62 6.12
C GLU A 27 6.18 -5.80 5.52
N GLY A 28 5.90 -5.09 4.44
CA GLY A 28 6.83 -4.20 3.78
C GLY A 28 6.42 -2.75 3.93
N GLU A 29 7.03 -1.89 3.14
CA GLU A 29 6.74 -0.45 3.12
C GLU A 29 6.57 0.04 1.69
N ILE A 30 5.73 1.05 1.51
CA ILE A 30 5.64 1.81 0.26
C ILE A 30 6.15 3.22 0.51
N HIS A 31 7.18 3.62 -0.21
CA HIS A 31 7.75 4.96 -0.21
C HIS A 31 7.40 5.65 -1.52
N ALA A 32 6.44 6.57 -1.50
CA ALA A 32 6.05 7.32 -2.68
C ALA A 32 6.69 8.72 -2.68
N ASN A 33 7.42 9.03 -3.75
CA ASN A 33 7.94 10.36 -4.02
C ASN A 33 6.96 11.05 -4.98
N ILE A 34 6.34 12.12 -4.53
CA ILE A 34 5.29 12.81 -5.29
C ILE A 34 5.84 14.15 -5.75
N THR A 35 5.75 14.41 -7.05
CA THR A 35 6.11 15.68 -7.68
C THR A 35 4.87 16.32 -8.26
N TYR A 36 4.67 17.61 -7.98
CA TYR A 36 3.54 18.39 -8.47
C TYR A 36 3.98 19.35 -9.57
N VAL A 37 3.22 19.39 -10.67
CA VAL A 37 3.47 20.22 -11.85
C VAL A 37 2.20 21.00 -12.18
N GLY A 38 2.36 22.22 -12.71
CA GLY A 38 1.23 23.08 -13.02
C GLY A 38 0.79 23.96 -11.86
N GLU A 39 -0.35 24.62 -12.02
CA GLU A 39 -0.90 25.53 -11.01
C GLU A 39 -1.84 24.77 -10.08
N TRP A 40 -1.59 24.87 -8.78
CA TRP A 40 -2.44 24.25 -7.77
C TRP A 40 -3.84 24.86 -7.80
N PRO A 41 -4.92 24.07 -7.68
CA PRO A 41 -6.26 24.56 -7.39
C PRO A 41 -6.31 25.35 -6.08
N ASP A 42 -7.39 26.12 -5.88
CA ASP A 42 -7.57 26.90 -4.66
C ASP A 42 -7.63 26.00 -3.42
N LYS A 43 -7.07 26.48 -2.30
CA LYS A 43 -7.01 25.68 -1.04
C LYS A 43 -8.36 25.19 -0.56
N ASP A 44 -9.40 25.97 -0.83
CA ASP A 44 -10.77 25.67 -0.39
C ASP A 44 -11.39 24.49 -1.17
N GLU A 45 -10.74 24.04 -2.22
CA GLU A 45 -11.18 22.88 -3.03
C GLU A 45 -10.66 21.54 -2.50
N PHE A 46 -9.71 21.56 -1.54
CA PHE A 46 -9.15 20.34 -0.95
C PHE A 46 -9.82 20.02 0.38
N TYR A 47 -10.59 18.92 0.42
CA TYR A 47 -11.14 18.36 1.64
C TYR A 47 -10.27 17.27 2.22
N ASP A 48 -9.63 16.46 1.36
CA ASP A 48 -8.65 15.46 1.72
C ASP A 48 -7.74 15.18 0.51
N LEU A 49 -6.47 14.94 0.76
CA LEU A 49 -5.47 14.59 -0.25
C LEU A 49 -4.60 13.46 0.31
N ARG A 50 -4.57 12.31 -0.37
CA ARG A 50 -3.86 11.13 0.10
C ARG A 50 -3.17 10.41 -1.04
N PHE A 51 -2.07 9.74 -0.73
CA PHE A 51 -1.57 8.69 -1.60
C PHE A 51 -2.33 7.40 -1.28
N VAL A 52 -2.77 6.70 -2.32
CA VAL A 52 -3.48 5.43 -2.22
C VAL A 52 -2.83 4.38 -3.12
N ALA A 53 -2.74 3.14 -2.63
CA ALA A 53 -2.30 2.00 -3.41
C ALA A 53 -3.38 0.92 -3.38
N MET A 54 -3.89 0.54 -4.55
CA MET A 54 -5.01 -0.38 -4.71
C MET A 54 -4.56 -1.73 -5.23
N ARG A 55 -5.09 -2.80 -4.65
CA ARG A 55 -4.87 -4.18 -5.10
C ARG A 55 -5.74 -4.60 -6.27
N PHE A 56 -6.43 -3.66 -6.88
CA PHE A 56 -7.33 -3.83 -8.03
C PHE A 56 -7.33 -2.54 -8.86
N VAL A 57 -7.82 -2.60 -10.07
CA VAL A 57 -8.10 -1.42 -10.91
C VAL A 57 -9.51 -0.94 -10.58
N PRO A 58 -9.72 0.34 -10.19
CA PRO A 58 -11.04 0.83 -9.83
C PRO A 58 -11.93 1.01 -11.07
N GLU A 59 -13.20 0.65 -10.94
CA GLU A 59 -14.23 0.81 -11.98
C GLU A 59 -15.16 1.99 -11.68
N SER A 60 -15.12 2.50 -10.44
CA SER A 60 -15.97 3.59 -9.99
C SER A 60 -15.40 4.34 -8.80
N THR A 61 -15.92 5.55 -8.52
CA THR A 61 -15.55 6.34 -7.33
C THR A 61 -15.88 5.63 -6.02
N THR A 62 -16.85 4.71 -6.01
CA THR A 62 -17.20 3.95 -4.81
C THR A 62 -16.14 2.90 -4.43
N ASP A 63 -15.23 2.57 -5.33
CA ASP A 63 -14.16 1.61 -5.05
C ASP A 63 -13.13 2.15 -4.05
N PHE A 64 -13.03 3.46 -3.84
CA PHE A 64 -12.28 4.04 -2.72
C PHE A 64 -12.79 3.63 -1.33
N LEU A 65 -13.97 3.03 -1.25
CA LEU A 65 -14.54 2.52 0.00
C LEU A 65 -14.17 1.06 0.30
N ARG A 66 -13.45 0.39 -0.61
CA ARG A 66 -12.95 -0.99 -0.43
C ARG A 66 -11.68 -1.00 0.45
N LEU A 67 -11.79 -0.44 1.65
CA LEU A 67 -10.66 -0.15 2.54
C LEU A 67 -9.77 -1.34 2.88
N GLU A 68 -10.28 -2.57 2.81
CA GLU A 68 -9.51 -3.80 3.05
C GLU A 68 -8.53 -4.13 1.91
N GLU A 69 -8.74 -3.52 0.73
CA GLU A 69 -7.93 -3.73 -0.47
C GLU A 69 -7.12 -2.47 -0.85
N LEU A 70 -7.10 -1.49 0.04
CA LEU A 70 -6.36 -0.24 -0.11
C LEU A 70 -5.29 -0.12 0.97
N GLU A 71 -4.15 0.44 0.57
CA GLU A 71 -3.21 1.05 1.49
C GLU A 71 -3.32 2.58 1.30
N ILE A 72 -3.48 3.31 2.39
CA ILE A 72 -3.78 4.75 2.37
C ILE A 72 -2.79 5.46 3.28
N SER A 73 -2.18 6.52 2.77
CA SER A 73 -1.26 7.35 3.55
C SER A 73 -1.99 8.25 4.55
N ASP A 74 -1.23 8.89 5.42
CA ASP A 74 -1.66 10.11 6.08
C ASP A 74 -1.99 11.21 5.06
N GLU A 75 -2.66 12.26 5.52
CA GLU A 75 -3.00 13.42 4.71
C GLU A 75 -1.73 14.09 4.15
N LEU A 76 -1.74 14.37 2.85
CA LEU A 76 -0.64 15.01 2.14
C LEU A 76 -0.71 16.53 2.29
N GLU A 77 0.46 17.16 2.25
CA GLU A 77 0.55 18.64 2.20
C GLU A 77 0.12 19.16 0.84
N THR A 78 -0.62 20.27 0.85
CA THR A 78 -1.03 20.98 -0.36
C THR A 78 -0.10 22.16 -0.65
N HIS A 79 -0.03 22.59 -1.92
CA HIS A 79 0.77 23.74 -2.38
C HIS A 79 2.27 23.61 -2.12
N VAL A 80 2.77 22.38 -2.26
CA VAL A 80 4.19 22.04 -2.25
C VAL A 80 4.62 21.57 -3.64
N ASP A 81 5.90 21.70 -3.96
CA ASP A 81 6.43 21.24 -5.26
C ASP A 81 6.68 19.72 -5.25
N GLN A 82 7.08 19.20 -4.09
CA GLN A 82 7.41 17.78 -3.90
C GLN A 82 7.17 17.38 -2.46
N GLN A 83 6.80 16.12 -2.26
CA GLN A 83 6.77 15.50 -0.94
C GLN A 83 7.02 14.00 -1.04
N ARG A 84 7.45 13.41 0.06
CA ARG A 84 7.59 11.96 0.21
C ARG A 84 6.64 11.49 1.28
N VAL A 85 5.96 10.40 1.00
CA VAL A 85 5.09 9.72 1.95
C VAL A 85 5.54 8.28 2.13
N VAL A 86 5.37 7.74 3.34
CA VAL A 86 5.68 6.36 3.69
C VAL A 86 4.41 5.71 4.23
N ILE A 87 4.08 4.55 3.70
CA ILE A 87 3.08 3.65 4.29
C ILE A 87 3.84 2.47 4.85
N GLU A 88 3.78 2.30 6.16
CA GLU A 88 4.38 1.20 6.92
C GLU A 88 3.39 0.02 7.05
N ASP A 89 3.87 -1.14 7.47
CA ASP A 89 3.06 -2.33 7.77
C ASP A 89 2.19 -2.80 6.58
N VAL A 90 2.71 -2.64 5.37
CA VAL A 90 2.02 -3.02 4.13
C VAL A 90 2.06 -4.52 3.95
N ARG A 91 0.89 -5.16 3.88
CA ARG A 91 0.79 -6.61 3.60
C ARG A 91 1.39 -6.95 2.23
N ASN A 92 2.08 -8.08 2.15
CA ASN A 92 2.61 -8.60 0.90
C ASN A 92 1.53 -8.74 -0.17
N GLY A 93 1.85 -8.40 -1.42
CA GLY A 93 0.95 -8.53 -2.55
C GLY A 93 1.24 -7.58 -3.69
N MET A 94 0.45 -7.73 -4.74
CA MET A 94 0.52 -6.86 -5.92
C MET A 94 -0.46 -5.69 -5.79
N PHE A 95 -0.03 -4.57 -6.32
CA PHE A 95 -0.81 -3.35 -6.47
C PHE A 95 -0.93 -3.02 -7.95
N PHE A 96 -2.14 -2.71 -8.40
CA PHE A 96 -2.47 -2.53 -9.82
C PHE A 96 -2.85 -1.10 -10.16
N TYR A 97 -3.15 -0.28 -9.16
CA TYR A 97 -3.53 1.10 -9.35
C TYR A 97 -3.12 1.92 -8.14
N SER A 98 -2.18 2.83 -8.31
CA SER A 98 -1.64 3.60 -7.20
C SER A 98 -1.36 5.05 -7.62
N GLY A 99 -1.67 5.99 -6.74
CA GLY A 99 -1.49 7.38 -7.06
C GLY A 99 -2.01 8.33 -5.98
N VAL A 100 -2.12 9.60 -6.33
CA VAL A 100 -2.63 10.64 -5.44
C VAL A 100 -4.12 10.81 -5.66
N ALA A 101 -4.90 10.62 -4.60
CA ALA A 101 -6.34 10.79 -4.57
C ALA A 101 -6.72 12.10 -3.87
N TRP A 102 -7.63 12.82 -4.46
CA TRP A 102 -8.15 14.10 -4.00
C TRP A 102 -9.65 14.01 -3.75
N GLN A 103 -10.08 14.35 -2.54
CA GLN A 103 -11.47 14.62 -2.22
C GLN A 103 -11.75 16.09 -2.43
N PHE A 104 -12.60 16.42 -3.41
CA PHE A 104 -12.88 17.81 -3.82
C PHE A 104 -14.17 18.38 -3.22
N SER A 105 -14.92 17.59 -2.42
CA SER A 105 -16.11 18.04 -1.71
C SER A 105 -16.35 17.20 -0.45
N PRO A 106 -17.27 17.61 0.44
CA PRO A 106 -17.53 16.88 1.68
C PRO A 106 -18.13 15.48 1.52
N ASN A 107 -18.56 15.10 0.31
CA ASN A 107 -19.18 13.80 0.09
C ASN A 107 -18.13 12.70 -0.16
N ILE A 108 -17.70 12.06 0.91
CA ILE A 108 -16.70 10.98 0.87
C ILE A 108 -17.08 9.77 0.01
N PHE A 109 -18.34 9.65 -0.41
CA PHE A 109 -18.81 8.49 -1.19
C PHE A 109 -18.73 8.69 -2.69
N GLN A 110 -18.59 9.91 -3.17
CA GLN A 110 -18.69 10.22 -4.60
C GLN A 110 -17.62 11.19 -5.12
N ASP A 111 -17.08 12.05 -4.25
CA ASP A 111 -16.33 13.21 -4.70
C ASP A 111 -14.82 13.00 -4.56
N TRP A 112 -14.36 11.85 -5.03
CA TRP A 112 -12.95 11.51 -5.17
C TRP A 112 -12.50 11.55 -6.62
N ARG A 113 -11.29 12.01 -6.84
CA ARG A 113 -10.63 12.07 -8.13
C ARG A 113 -9.16 11.68 -7.96
N VAL A 114 -8.59 11.08 -8.99
CA VAL A 114 -7.15 10.84 -9.06
C VAL A 114 -6.47 12.03 -9.71
N LEU A 115 -5.38 12.50 -9.12
CA LEU A 115 -4.58 13.62 -9.63
C LEU A 115 -3.34 13.18 -10.37
N GLY A 116 -2.79 12.02 -10.04
CA GLY A 116 -1.60 11.47 -10.68
C GLY A 116 -1.43 10.01 -10.33
N LEU A 117 -0.84 9.24 -11.22
CA LEU A 117 -0.66 7.80 -11.12
C LEU A 117 0.81 7.42 -11.10
N TYR A 118 1.10 6.27 -10.50
CA TYR A 118 2.33 5.53 -10.76
C TYR A 118 2.20 4.86 -12.13
N GLU A 119 3.11 5.18 -13.06
CA GLU A 119 3.02 4.75 -14.46
C GLU A 119 4.09 3.74 -14.87
N ASP A 120 5.08 3.50 -14.02
CA ASP A 120 6.14 2.53 -14.32
C ASP A 120 5.63 1.09 -14.29
N ASN A 121 6.31 0.21 -15.00
CA ASN A 121 6.03 -1.24 -15.05
C ASN A 121 4.57 -1.61 -15.39
N GLY A 122 3.87 -0.76 -16.16
CA GLY A 122 2.46 -0.98 -16.49
C GLY A 122 1.53 -0.72 -15.32
N ASN A 123 1.88 0.23 -14.47
CA ASN A 123 1.15 0.68 -13.28
C ASN A 123 1.15 -0.34 -12.13
N GLU A 124 1.99 -1.37 -12.19
CA GLU A 124 2.01 -2.46 -11.23
C GLU A 124 3.31 -2.49 -10.42
N PHE A 125 3.19 -2.78 -9.13
CA PHE A 125 4.33 -3.14 -8.28
C PHE A 125 3.95 -4.20 -7.25
N THR A 126 4.96 -4.79 -6.61
CA THR A 126 4.75 -5.86 -5.62
C THR A 126 5.56 -5.58 -4.37
N VAL A 127 4.91 -5.66 -3.21
CA VAL A 127 5.55 -5.65 -1.89
C VAL A 127 5.78 -7.08 -1.42
N ARG A 128 6.99 -7.39 -0.94
CA ARG A 128 7.40 -8.73 -0.45
C ARG A 128 8.26 -8.66 0.80
N GLY A 129 7.80 -7.94 1.82
CA GLY A 129 8.55 -7.73 3.06
C GLY A 129 9.74 -6.77 2.91
N ASP A 130 9.75 -5.98 1.84
CA ASP A 130 10.80 -5.02 1.50
C ASP A 130 10.21 -3.60 1.37
N VAL A 131 11.10 -2.63 1.21
CA VAL A 131 10.73 -1.26 0.87
C VAL A 131 10.60 -1.14 -0.64
N VAL A 132 9.44 -0.71 -1.11
CA VAL A 132 9.20 -0.39 -2.51
C VAL A 132 9.17 1.12 -2.68
N GLU A 133 10.07 1.65 -3.49
CA GLU A 133 10.07 3.06 -3.87
C GLU A 133 9.36 3.26 -5.19
N ILE A 134 8.45 4.24 -5.24
CA ILE A 134 7.72 4.61 -6.44
C ILE A 134 7.70 6.14 -6.60
N ASP A 135 7.65 6.57 -7.85
CA ASP A 135 7.56 7.97 -8.21
C ASP A 135 6.20 8.25 -8.84
N VAL A 136 5.54 9.32 -8.40
CA VAL A 136 4.25 9.77 -8.92
C VAL A 136 4.35 11.22 -9.33
N VAL A 137 3.90 11.53 -10.54
CA VAL A 137 3.78 12.90 -11.01
C VAL A 137 2.30 13.28 -11.02
N VAL A 138 1.99 14.39 -10.35
CA VAL A 138 0.70 15.06 -10.43
C VAL A 138 0.86 16.25 -11.37
N ASP A 139 0.24 16.19 -12.54
CA ASP A 139 0.19 17.31 -13.48
C ASP A 139 -1.22 17.89 -13.47
N PHE A 140 -1.40 19.09 -12.90
CA PHE A 140 -2.71 19.72 -12.79
C PHE A 140 -3.28 20.16 -14.13
N ASP A 141 -2.45 20.24 -15.17
CA ASP A 141 -2.88 20.57 -16.53
C ASP A 141 -3.29 19.31 -17.33
N ASP A 142 -2.90 18.10 -16.87
CA ASP A 142 -3.17 16.82 -17.55
C ASP A 142 -3.52 15.73 -16.52
N LEU A 143 -4.71 15.83 -15.93
CA LEU A 143 -5.17 14.89 -14.92
C LEU A 143 -5.62 13.57 -15.55
N PRO A 144 -5.30 12.42 -14.94
CA PRO A 144 -5.74 11.13 -15.44
C PRO A 144 -7.25 10.99 -15.41
N ASP A 145 -7.80 10.26 -16.39
CA ASP A 145 -9.21 9.88 -16.40
C ASP A 145 -9.54 8.95 -15.23
N PHE A 146 -10.66 9.23 -14.54
CA PHE A 146 -11.12 8.39 -13.45
C PHE A 146 -12.65 8.16 -13.51
N PRO A 147 -13.13 6.91 -13.44
CA PRO A 147 -12.34 5.67 -13.49
C PRO A 147 -11.54 5.55 -14.80
N PRO A 148 -10.44 4.76 -14.79
CA PRO A 148 -9.67 4.55 -16.02
C PRO A 148 -10.54 3.93 -17.10
N GLU A 149 -10.32 4.34 -18.35
CA GLU A 149 -10.97 3.68 -19.47
C GLU A 149 -10.53 2.22 -19.52
N ASP A 150 -11.45 1.30 -19.75
CA ASP A 150 -11.13 -0.12 -19.91
C ASP A 150 -10.02 -0.28 -20.95
N PRO A 151 -8.94 -1.01 -20.65
CA PRO A 151 -7.96 -1.35 -21.67
C PRO A 151 -8.63 -2.22 -22.72
N LEU A 152 -8.78 -1.67 -23.91
CA LEU A 152 -9.33 -2.35 -25.10
C LEU A 152 -8.50 -3.58 -25.49
#